data_afff0fd5e8f213694aa646e281d799b4
#
_entry.id   afff0fd5e8f213694aa646e281d799b4
#
_cell.length_a   1.000
_cell.length_b   1.000
_cell.length_c   1.000
_cell.angle_alpha   90.00
_cell.angle_beta   90.00
_cell.angle_gamma   90.00
#
_symmetry.space_group_name_H-M   'P 1'
#
loop_
_entity.id
_entity.type
_entity.pdbx_description
1 polymer ?
#
loop_
_entity_poly.entity_id
_entity_poly.type
_entity_poly.pdbx_seq_one_letter_code
_entity_poly.pdbx_strand_id
1 'polypeptide(L)'
;MAGTKRRSGAASTPRTAVKKAGTGRGSVTRSRRKPPVSPVLDAGLPRLLGIRLLTLTKKKITAEMPIKPMHLNRTGRVAGGAIMSFADVLGAVGAVLHRPQGYRGGTIESKSNFFAAGKGPALCAVTVPLHIGRTTSVWQTTVKNKDGALVAVVTQTQIALPHAKEGGQS
;
A
#
# COMPACT_ATOMS: atom_id res chain seq x y z
N MET A 1 16.52 -70.20 -13.02
CA MET A 1 16.94 -70.41 -14.42
C MET A 1 17.23 -69.00 -15.00
N ALA A 2 18.49 -68.84 -15.28
CA ALA A 2 19.09 -68.35 -16.49
C ALA A 2 18.68 -66.92 -16.85
N GLY A 3 19.44 -65.90 -16.80
CA GLY A 3 20.79 -65.72 -17.34
C GLY A 3 20.70 -64.85 -18.59
N THR A 4 21.31 -63.66 -18.61
CA THR A 4 22.36 -63.41 -19.58
C THR A 4 22.84 -61.94 -19.51
N LYS A 5 24.14 -61.76 -19.28
CA LYS A 5 24.97 -60.57 -19.48
C LYS A 5 25.10 -60.17 -20.95
N ARG A 6 25.31 -58.85 -21.21
CA ARG A 6 26.35 -58.31 -22.13
C ARG A 6 26.33 -56.80 -22.01
N ARG A 7 27.37 -56.08 -21.54
CA ARG A 7 28.64 -55.56 -22.14
C ARG A 7 28.35 -54.70 -23.38
N SER A 8 28.72 -53.50 -23.41
CA SER A 8 29.91 -52.65 -23.40
C SER A 8 29.79 -51.66 -24.56
N GLY A 9 30.26 -50.47 -24.39
CA GLY A 9 30.50 -49.55 -25.52
C GLY A 9 30.79 -48.13 -25.01
N ALA A 10 32.05 -47.89 -24.65
CA ALA A 10 32.58 -46.54 -24.44
C ALA A 10 32.81 -45.88 -25.81
N ALA A 11 32.37 -44.64 -25.97
CA ALA A 11 32.82 -43.75 -27.01
C ALA A 11 33.04 -42.37 -26.42
N SER A 12 34.32 -42.04 -26.27
CA SER A 12 34.82 -40.69 -25.94
C SER A 12 34.75 -39.80 -27.17
N THR A 13 34.26 -38.59 -27.05
CA THR A 13 34.44 -37.52 -28.03
C THR A 13 34.60 -36.16 -27.35
N PRO A 14 35.30 -35.17 -27.96
CA PRO A 14 36.19 -34.26 -27.27
C PRO A 14 35.50 -32.99 -26.77
N ARG A 15 36.05 -32.45 -25.66
CA ARG A 15 35.75 -31.17 -25.07
C ARG A 15 36.07 -30.02 -26.01
N THR A 16 35.04 -29.35 -26.50
CA THR A 16 35.19 -28.03 -27.13
C THR A 16 35.09 -26.97 -26.02
N ALA A 17 36.17 -26.24 -25.82
CA ALA A 17 36.24 -25.11 -24.89
C ALA A 17 35.41 -23.93 -25.42
N VAL A 18 34.34 -23.59 -24.75
CA VAL A 18 33.57 -22.35 -24.99
C VAL A 18 34.11 -21.25 -24.08
N LYS A 19 34.68 -20.22 -24.71
CA LYS A 19 35.13 -18.98 -24.07
C LYS A 19 33.93 -18.31 -23.32
N LYS A 20 34.11 -18.06 -22.04
CA LYS A 20 33.19 -17.21 -21.22
C LYS A 20 33.34 -15.76 -21.68
N ALA A 21 32.32 -15.24 -22.32
CA ALA A 21 32.12 -13.80 -22.49
C ALA A 21 31.64 -13.23 -21.15
N GLY A 22 32.43 -12.33 -20.57
CA GLY A 22 32.09 -11.61 -19.36
C GLY A 22 30.99 -10.57 -19.65
N THR A 23 29.77 -10.81 -19.18
CA THR A 23 28.74 -9.77 -19.13
C THR A 23 28.85 -9.04 -17.79
N GLY A 24 29.44 -7.84 -17.84
CA GLY A 24 29.43 -6.91 -16.72
C GLY A 24 28.00 -6.56 -16.35
N ARG A 25 27.51 -7.10 -15.23
CA ARG A 25 26.27 -6.63 -14.59
C ARG A 25 26.57 -5.29 -13.93
N GLY A 26 26.27 -4.21 -14.62
CA GLY A 26 26.13 -2.89 -14.01
C GLY A 26 25.04 -2.93 -12.97
N SER A 27 25.40 -2.90 -11.69
CA SER A 27 24.50 -2.71 -10.56
C SER A 27 23.95 -1.29 -10.64
N VAL A 28 22.75 -1.13 -11.21
CA VAL A 28 22.01 0.11 -11.11
C VAL A 28 21.48 0.18 -9.68
N THR A 29 22.21 0.84 -8.80
CA THR A 29 21.73 1.25 -7.48
C THR A 29 20.58 2.24 -7.68
N ARG A 30 19.36 1.72 -7.67
CA ARG A 30 18.14 2.53 -7.68
C ARG A 30 18.11 3.32 -6.38
N SER A 31 18.55 4.57 -6.43
CA SER A 31 18.43 5.53 -5.33
C SER A 31 16.98 5.46 -4.80
N ARG A 32 16.82 5.00 -3.56
CA ARG A 32 15.54 5.06 -2.84
C ARG A 32 15.27 6.52 -2.52
N ARG A 33 14.67 7.26 -3.46
CA ARG A 33 14.10 8.56 -3.13
C ARG A 33 13.14 8.34 -1.96
N LYS A 34 13.38 9.06 -0.85
CA LYS A 34 12.40 9.16 0.25
C LYS A 34 11.06 9.57 -0.38
N PRO A 35 9.97 8.84 -0.10
CA PRO A 35 8.65 9.24 -0.61
C PRO A 35 8.34 10.65 -0.13
N PRO A 36 7.64 11.45 -0.93
CA PRO A 36 7.24 12.80 -0.52
C PRO A 36 6.41 12.70 0.75
N VAL A 37 6.84 13.41 1.78
CA VAL A 37 6.09 13.52 3.03
C VAL A 37 4.87 14.39 2.71
N SER A 38 3.67 13.84 2.85
CA SER A 38 2.45 14.60 2.68
C SER A 38 2.19 15.39 3.98
N PRO A 39 1.95 16.70 3.94
CA PRO A 39 1.62 17.47 5.14
C PRO A 39 0.47 16.90 5.95
N VAL A 40 -0.43 16.16 5.31
CA VAL A 40 -1.55 15.45 5.97
C VAL A 40 -1.08 14.37 6.94
N LEU A 41 0.17 13.88 6.81
CA LEU A 41 0.71 12.80 7.66
C LEU A 41 1.59 13.29 8.80
N ASP A 42 1.96 14.58 8.83
CA ASP A 42 2.97 15.09 9.75
C ASP A 42 2.44 15.47 11.14
N ALA A 43 1.13 15.44 11.32
CA ALA A 43 0.49 15.83 12.58
C ALA A 43 -0.65 14.89 12.97
N GLY A 44 -1.10 15.00 14.22
CA GLY A 44 -2.28 14.32 14.73
C GLY A 44 -2.24 12.80 14.62
N LEU A 45 -3.41 12.22 14.38
CA LEU A 45 -3.60 10.77 14.32
C LEU A 45 -2.76 10.08 13.22
N PRO A 46 -2.62 10.61 11.99
CA PRO A 46 -1.76 9.98 10.97
C PRO A 46 -0.31 9.80 11.44
N ARG A 47 0.26 10.81 12.12
CA ARG A 47 1.60 10.73 12.70
C ARG A 47 1.68 9.70 13.84
N LEU A 48 0.68 9.65 14.72
CA LEU A 48 0.63 8.66 15.80
C LEU A 48 0.58 7.23 15.24
N LEU A 49 -0.22 6.98 14.21
CA LEU A 49 -0.27 5.70 13.51
C LEU A 49 1.07 5.36 12.82
N GLY A 50 1.91 6.35 12.54
CA GLY A 50 3.20 6.15 11.89
C GLY A 50 3.08 5.75 10.44
N ILE A 51 2.04 6.24 9.75
CA ILE A 51 1.77 5.94 8.34
C ILE A 51 2.92 6.44 7.47
N ARG A 52 3.38 5.59 6.56
CA ARG A 52 4.43 5.91 5.58
C ARG A 52 3.89 5.70 4.18
N LEU A 53 3.84 6.76 3.38
CA LEU A 53 3.50 6.65 1.96
C LEU A 53 4.67 6.04 1.20
N LEU A 54 4.38 5.06 0.35
CA LEU A 54 5.33 4.42 -0.55
C LEU A 54 5.15 4.93 -1.98
N THR A 55 3.89 5.15 -2.39
CA THR A 55 3.52 5.71 -3.69
C THR A 55 2.39 6.70 -3.47
N LEU A 56 2.48 7.85 -4.14
CA LEU A 56 1.45 8.87 -4.12
C LEU A 56 1.20 9.36 -5.55
N THR A 57 0.09 8.91 -6.14
CA THR A 57 -0.37 9.36 -7.45
C THR A 57 -1.88 9.57 -7.44
N LYS A 58 -2.41 10.31 -8.41
CA LYS A 58 -3.86 10.49 -8.57
C LYS A 58 -4.63 9.18 -8.79
N LYS A 59 -3.97 8.14 -9.31
CA LYS A 59 -4.61 6.85 -9.65
C LYS A 59 -4.41 5.79 -8.57
N LYS A 60 -3.38 5.93 -7.73
CA LYS A 60 -3.01 4.88 -6.77
C LYS A 60 -2.15 5.46 -5.65
N ILE A 61 -2.50 5.11 -4.43
CA ILE A 61 -1.72 5.38 -3.22
C ILE A 61 -1.33 4.05 -2.61
N THR A 62 -0.08 3.88 -2.23
CA THR A 62 0.36 2.74 -1.42
C THR A 62 1.04 3.24 -0.17
N ALA A 63 0.78 2.56 0.94
CA ALA A 63 1.31 2.95 2.23
C ALA A 63 1.55 1.75 3.14
N GLU A 64 2.34 1.99 4.18
CA GLU A 64 2.55 1.06 5.28
C GLU A 64 2.22 1.74 6.60
N MET A 65 1.66 0.97 7.53
CA MET A 65 1.50 1.32 8.94
C MET A 65 2.26 0.30 9.79
N PRO A 66 3.44 0.63 10.34
CA PRO A 66 4.14 -0.23 11.28
C PRO A 66 3.25 -0.52 12.48
N ILE A 67 3.15 -1.78 12.87
CA ILE A 67 2.33 -2.17 14.01
C ILE A 67 3.09 -1.80 15.29
N LYS A 68 2.41 -1.05 16.18
CA LYS A 68 2.92 -0.63 17.49
C LYS A 68 1.98 -1.15 18.58
N PRO A 69 2.44 -1.26 19.85
CA PRO A 69 1.58 -1.71 20.95
C PRO A 69 0.26 -0.95 21.08
N MET A 70 0.29 0.37 20.85
CA MET A 70 -0.90 1.23 20.90
C MET A 70 -1.94 0.95 19.81
N HIS A 71 -1.59 0.21 18.76
CA HIS A 71 -2.52 -0.19 17.70
C HIS A 71 -3.24 -1.49 18.04
N LEU A 72 -2.82 -2.20 19.10
CA LEU A 72 -3.33 -3.53 19.42
C LEU A 72 -4.57 -3.45 20.32
N ASN A 73 -5.47 -4.39 20.11
CA ASN A 73 -6.56 -4.66 21.02
C ASN A 73 -6.09 -5.60 22.16
N ARG A 74 -7.00 -5.88 23.10
CA ARG A 74 -6.73 -6.77 24.25
C ARG A 74 -6.29 -8.19 23.89
N THR A 75 -6.49 -8.63 22.64
CA THR A 75 -6.09 -9.96 22.16
C THR A 75 -4.77 -9.94 21.39
N GLY A 76 -4.04 -8.81 21.40
CA GLY A 76 -2.75 -8.68 20.71
C GLY A 76 -2.86 -8.58 19.18
N ARG A 77 -4.04 -8.31 18.65
CA ARG A 77 -4.28 -8.07 17.21
C ARG A 77 -4.48 -6.59 16.95
N VAL A 78 -4.19 -6.14 15.73
CA VAL A 78 -4.46 -4.74 15.37
C VAL A 78 -5.94 -4.46 15.54
N ALA A 79 -6.27 -3.42 16.30
CA ALA A 79 -7.64 -2.99 16.54
C ALA A 79 -8.30 -2.55 15.23
N GLY A 80 -9.59 -2.89 15.06
CA GLY A 80 -10.36 -2.48 13.90
C GLY A 80 -10.35 -0.97 13.69
N GLY A 81 -10.43 -0.18 14.77
CA GLY A 81 -10.34 1.29 14.71
C GLY A 81 -9.00 1.78 14.12
N ALA A 82 -7.87 1.13 14.45
CA ALA A 82 -6.57 1.49 13.86
C ALA A 82 -6.54 1.19 12.35
N ILE A 83 -7.13 0.07 11.91
CA ILE A 83 -7.26 -0.30 10.50
C ILE A 83 -8.17 0.68 9.76
N MET A 84 -9.31 1.04 10.36
CA MET A 84 -10.24 2.03 9.79
C MET A 84 -9.57 3.40 9.66
N SER A 85 -8.88 3.86 10.69
CA SER A 85 -8.15 5.13 10.68
C SER A 85 -7.02 5.14 9.63
N PHE A 86 -6.30 4.02 9.48
CA PHE A 86 -5.29 3.88 8.42
C PHE A 86 -5.90 4.05 7.03
N ALA A 87 -7.02 3.38 6.75
CA ALA A 87 -7.73 3.48 5.49
C ALA A 87 -8.34 4.88 5.27
N ASP A 88 -8.92 5.48 6.33
CA ASP A 88 -9.53 6.82 6.27
C ASP A 88 -8.50 7.89 5.87
N VAL A 89 -7.33 7.87 6.50
CA VAL A 89 -6.24 8.77 6.15
C VAL A 89 -5.85 8.64 4.67
N LEU A 90 -5.78 7.43 4.12
CA LEU A 90 -5.39 7.23 2.73
C LEU A 90 -6.48 7.68 1.75
N GLY A 91 -7.75 7.46 2.07
CA GLY A 91 -8.88 7.99 1.30
C GLY A 91 -8.91 9.52 1.30
N ALA A 92 -8.67 10.15 2.45
CA ALA A 92 -8.56 11.59 2.58
C ALA A 92 -7.38 12.16 1.77
N VAL A 93 -6.21 11.51 1.81
CA VAL A 93 -5.04 11.87 0.96
C VAL A 93 -5.41 11.81 -0.51
N GLY A 94 -6.12 10.76 -0.94
CA GLY A 94 -6.61 10.63 -2.32
C GLY A 94 -7.56 11.76 -2.71
N ALA A 95 -8.52 12.08 -1.85
CA ALA A 95 -9.46 13.17 -2.10
C ALA A 95 -8.76 14.53 -2.20
N VAL A 96 -7.77 14.81 -1.35
CA VAL A 96 -6.97 16.05 -1.41
C VAL A 96 -6.26 16.22 -2.73
N LEU A 97 -5.74 15.13 -3.34
CA LEU A 97 -5.06 15.18 -4.65
C LEU A 97 -5.98 15.58 -5.83
N HIS A 98 -7.29 15.40 -5.65
CA HIS A 98 -8.29 15.68 -6.69
C HIS A 98 -9.14 16.92 -6.38
N ARG A 99 -9.10 17.39 -5.14
CA ARG A 99 -9.91 18.52 -4.69
C ARG A 99 -9.45 19.82 -5.37
N PRO A 100 -10.38 20.62 -5.91
CA PRO A 100 -10.03 21.93 -6.45
C PRO A 100 -9.43 22.85 -5.35
N GLN A 101 -8.59 23.79 -5.78
CA GLN A 101 -8.09 24.82 -4.88
C GLN A 101 -9.24 25.65 -4.30
N GLY A 102 -9.16 26.04 -3.05
CA GLY A 102 -10.22 26.78 -2.37
C GLY A 102 -11.40 25.92 -1.91
N TYR A 103 -11.28 24.58 -1.95
CA TYR A 103 -12.28 23.67 -1.43
C TYR A 103 -11.80 23.04 -0.12
N ARG A 104 -12.71 22.83 0.83
CA ARG A 104 -12.56 21.99 2.01
C ARG A 104 -13.22 20.64 1.75
N GLY A 105 -12.91 19.63 2.54
CA GLY A 105 -13.55 18.32 2.39
C GLY A 105 -13.45 17.50 3.66
N GLY A 106 -14.08 16.35 3.63
CA GLY A 106 -14.08 15.38 4.71
C GLY A 106 -14.72 14.07 4.29
N THR A 107 -14.56 13.06 5.12
CA THR A 107 -15.22 11.76 4.98
C THR A 107 -16.68 11.89 5.41
N ILE A 108 -17.62 11.50 4.57
CA ILE A 108 -19.06 11.47 4.89
C ILE A 108 -19.58 10.06 5.07
N GLU A 109 -18.81 9.04 4.61
CA GLU A 109 -19.17 7.64 4.80
C GLU A 109 -17.90 6.79 4.75
N SER A 110 -17.83 5.77 5.61
CA SER A 110 -16.75 4.78 5.60
C SER A 110 -17.28 3.41 5.97
N LYS A 111 -17.31 2.50 5.00
CA LYS A 111 -17.73 1.11 5.18
C LYS A 111 -16.52 0.20 5.22
N SER A 112 -16.36 -0.56 6.29
CA SER A 112 -15.23 -1.49 6.48
C SER A 112 -15.71 -2.93 6.56
N ASN A 113 -15.08 -3.82 5.79
CA ASN A 113 -15.24 -5.27 5.90
C ASN A 113 -13.90 -5.86 6.35
N PHE A 114 -13.93 -6.65 7.42
CA PHE A 114 -12.75 -7.32 7.98
C PHE A 114 -12.80 -8.81 7.63
N PHE A 115 -11.66 -9.35 7.17
CA PHE A 115 -11.54 -10.73 6.69
C PHE A 115 -10.57 -11.55 7.54
N ALA A 116 -9.50 -10.91 8.04
CA ALA A 116 -8.50 -11.56 8.88
C ALA A 116 -7.94 -10.58 9.92
N ALA A 117 -7.30 -11.15 10.93
CA ALA A 117 -6.61 -10.35 11.94
C ALA A 117 -5.41 -9.61 11.35
N GLY A 118 -5.29 -8.31 11.66
CA GLY A 118 -4.07 -7.55 11.41
C GLY A 118 -2.96 -8.03 12.35
N LYS A 119 -1.81 -8.45 11.82
CA LYS A 119 -0.66 -9.01 12.55
C LYS A 119 0.65 -8.79 11.80
N GLY A 120 1.76 -9.14 12.45
CA GLY A 120 3.11 -9.03 11.88
C GLY A 120 3.75 -7.65 12.14
N PRO A 121 4.79 -7.28 11.38
CA PRO A 121 5.54 -6.05 11.65
C PRO A 121 4.83 -4.78 11.14
N ALA A 122 3.98 -4.89 10.13
CA ALA A 122 3.27 -3.77 9.54
C ALA A 122 2.04 -4.23 8.75
N LEU A 123 1.06 -3.34 8.59
CA LEU A 123 0.02 -3.45 7.59
C LEU A 123 0.45 -2.69 6.32
N CYS A 124 0.10 -3.25 5.17
CA CYS A 124 0.27 -2.64 3.85
C CYS A 124 -1.09 -2.27 3.28
N ALA A 125 -1.21 -1.10 2.67
CA ALA A 125 -2.44 -0.66 2.05
C ALA A 125 -2.24 -0.20 0.61
N VAL A 126 -3.27 -0.46 -0.19
CA VAL A 126 -3.42 0.08 -1.54
C VAL A 126 -4.77 0.78 -1.61
N THR A 127 -4.75 2.07 -1.97
CA THR A 127 -5.93 2.90 -2.13
C THR A 127 -6.06 3.34 -3.58
N VAL A 128 -7.25 3.15 -4.16
CA VAL A 128 -7.58 3.54 -5.53
C VAL A 128 -8.91 4.27 -5.57
N PRO A 129 -9.11 5.24 -6.49
CA PRO A 129 -10.41 5.85 -6.71
C PRO A 129 -11.34 4.85 -7.40
N LEU A 130 -12.57 4.74 -6.90
CA LEU A 130 -13.68 4.09 -7.61
C LEU A 130 -14.50 5.10 -8.41
N HIS A 131 -14.61 6.34 -7.88
CA HIS A 131 -15.33 7.43 -8.51
C HIS A 131 -14.68 8.77 -8.14
N ILE A 132 -14.54 9.65 -9.12
CA ILE A 132 -14.12 11.03 -8.91
C ILE A 132 -15.16 11.93 -9.59
N GLY A 133 -16.01 12.55 -8.77
CA GLY A 133 -17.02 13.51 -9.20
C GLY A 133 -16.62 14.95 -8.86
N ARG A 134 -17.55 15.88 -9.12
CA ARG A 134 -17.33 17.33 -8.90
C ARG A 134 -17.26 17.67 -7.41
N THR A 135 -18.13 17.10 -6.61
CA THR A 135 -18.26 17.40 -5.17
C THR A 135 -18.04 16.18 -4.28
N THR A 136 -18.03 14.98 -4.85
CA THR A 136 -17.81 13.72 -4.13
C THR A 136 -16.81 12.86 -4.85
N SER A 137 -16.09 12.05 -4.09
CA SER A 137 -15.24 10.99 -4.61
C SER A 137 -15.36 9.74 -3.74
N VAL A 138 -15.26 8.57 -4.37
CA VAL A 138 -15.33 7.28 -3.67
C VAL A 138 -14.00 6.57 -3.83
N TRP A 139 -13.47 6.12 -2.71
CA TRP A 139 -12.15 5.49 -2.61
C TRP A 139 -12.26 4.09 -2.02
N GLN A 140 -11.47 3.17 -2.53
CA GLN A 140 -11.34 1.85 -1.94
C GLN A 140 -9.91 1.63 -1.46
N THR A 141 -9.78 1.22 -0.20
CA THR A 141 -8.52 0.84 0.42
C THR A 141 -8.53 -0.64 0.75
N THR A 142 -7.60 -1.37 0.16
CA THR A 142 -7.33 -2.78 0.49
C THR A 142 -6.16 -2.85 1.45
N VAL A 143 -6.39 -3.41 2.64
CA VAL A 143 -5.39 -3.58 3.69
C VAL A 143 -4.98 -5.04 3.79
N LYS A 144 -3.67 -5.29 3.83
CA LYS A 144 -3.06 -6.63 3.93
C LYS A 144 -2.00 -6.68 5.00
N ASN A 145 -1.77 -7.86 5.55
CA ASN A 145 -0.56 -8.15 6.31
C ASN A 145 0.67 -8.21 5.38
N LYS A 146 1.88 -8.19 5.94
CA LYS A 146 3.13 -8.32 5.16
C LYS A 146 3.25 -9.66 4.42
N ASP A 147 2.61 -10.71 4.90
CA ASP A 147 2.54 -12.03 4.24
C ASP A 147 1.53 -12.09 3.08
N GLY A 148 0.84 -10.97 2.79
CA GLY A 148 -0.13 -10.87 1.70
C GLY A 148 -1.57 -11.22 2.09
N ALA A 149 -1.81 -11.73 3.31
CA ALA A 149 -3.17 -12.05 3.78
C ALA A 149 -4.06 -10.81 3.80
N LEU A 150 -5.26 -10.92 3.22
CA LEU A 150 -6.25 -9.83 3.19
C LEU A 150 -6.81 -9.61 4.60
N VAL A 151 -6.63 -8.39 5.12
CA VAL A 151 -7.10 -7.99 6.46
C VAL A 151 -8.43 -7.27 6.37
N ALA A 152 -8.52 -6.26 5.52
CA ALA A 152 -9.75 -5.48 5.36
C ALA A 152 -9.86 -4.87 3.97
N VAL A 153 -11.09 -4.58 3.57
CA VAL A 153 -11.44 -3.68 2.47
C VAL A 153 -12.31 -2.58 3.01
N VAL A 154 -11.91 -1.34 2.79
CA VAL A 154 -12.64 -0.14 3.25
C VAL A 154 -13.01 0.70 2.04
N THR A 155 -14.29 1.00 1.91
CA THR A 155 -14.83 1.92 0.89
C THR A 155 -15.28 3.18 1.58
N GLN A 156 -14.87 4.33 1.05
CA GLN A 156 -15.13 5.64 1.66
C GLN A 156 -15.66 6.64 0.64
N THR A 157 -16.62 7.44 1.06
CA THR A 157 -17.09 8.60 0.32
C THR A 157 -16.54 9.87 0.94
N GLN A 158 -15.86 10.65 0.14
CA GLN A 158 -15.29 11.96 0.50
C GLN A 158 -16.12 13.06 -0.17
N ILE A 159 -16.40 14.13 0.57
CA ILE A 159 -17.04 15.35 0.02
C ILE A 159 -15.99 16.45 -0.18
N ALA A 160 -16.17 17.27 -1.19
CA ALA A 160 -15.42 18.51 -1.43
C ALA A 160 -16.39 19.66 -1.70
N LEU A 161 -16.32 20.69 -0.86
CA LEU A 161 -17.19 21.86 -0.92
C LEU A 161 -16.32 23.12 -0.99
N PRO A 162 -16.77 24.18 -1.70
CA PRO A 162 -16.10 25.48 -1.64
C PRO A 162 -15.97 25.97 -0.21
N HIS A 163 -14.90 26.68 0.13
CA HIS A 163 -14.87 27.44 1.36
C HIS A 163 -16.02 28.45 1.33
N ALA A 164 -16.78 28.53 2.41
CA ALA A 164 -17.69 29.66 2.57
C ALA A 164 -16.86 30.94 2.48
N LYS A 165 -17.27 31.89 1.62
CA LYS A 165 -16.72 33.24 1.69
C LYS A 165 -16.97 33.71 3.11
N GLU A 166 -15.95 34.12 3.84
CA GLU A 166 -16.14 34.83 5.09
C GLU A 166 -17.01 36.04 4.75
N GLY A 167 -18.27 35.99 5.23
CA GLY A 167 -19.19 37.09 5.06
C GLY A 167 -18.55 38.32 5.70
N GLY A 168 -18.24 39.32 4.89
CA GLY A 168 -17.87 40.62 5.41
C GLY A 168 -18.93 41.01 6.42
N GLN A 169 -18.53 41.19 7.67
CA GLN A 169 -19.32 41.89 8.66
C GLN A 169 -19.47 43.32 8.15
N SER A 170 -20.70 43.62 7.70
CA SER A 170 -21.16 44.99 7.41
C SER A 170 -21.43 45.69 8.73
#